data_fcc38176463182eaadcf8e596bf4c39a
#
_entry.id   fcc38176463182eaadcf8e596bf4c39a
#
_cell.length_a   1.000
_cell.length_b   1.000
_cell.length_c   1.000
_cell.angle_alpha   90.00
_cell.angle_beta   90.00
_cell.angle_gamma   90.00
#
_symmetry.space_group_name_H-M   'P 1'
#
loop_
_entity.id
_entity.type
_entity.pdbx_description
1 polymer ?
#
loop_
_entity_poly.entity_id
_entity_poly.type
_entity_poly.pdbx_seq_one_letter_code
_entity_poly.pdbx_strand_id
1 'polypeptide(L)'
;YEDNQERIERARRGETNIFWPTPIKWFAKSSGTTNAKSKFIPVSSDSLEYCHYAASKDLLCMYLNNNPDANLFLGKSLRLGGSKKLYTENGTVFGDLSAILIDNMPFWAEYSSTPSNEVSLMADWEVKMQAIVDETIQENVTSLAGVPSWMLVLLNNVLETTGKGNLFEVWPNLEVYFHGGVNFDPY
;
A
#
# COMPACT_ATOMS: atom_id res chain seq x y z
N TYR A 1 -5.62 -18.90 13.11
CA TYR A 1 -5.60 -19.25 11.68
C TYR A 1 -5.84 -20.75 11.50
N GLU A 2 -5.12 -21.57 12.24
CA GLU A 2 -5.18 -23.04 12.13
C GLU A 2 -6.61 -23.57 12.35
N ASP A 3 -7.32 -23.06 13.35
CA ASP A 3 -8.71 -23.44 13.67
C ASP A 3 -9.71 -23.09 12.54
N ASN A 4 -9.35 -22.20 11.66
CA ASN A 4 -10.17 -21.76 10.53
C ASN A 4 -9.63 -22.20 9.16
N GLN A 5 -8.57 -23.00 9.10
CA GLN A 5 -7.91 -23.35 7.85
C GLN A 5 -8.86 -24.02 6.86
N GLU A 6 -9.66 -24.99 7.30
CA GLU A 6 -10.65 -25.66 6.44
C GLU A 6 -11.67 -24.67 5.87
N ARG A 7 -12.18 -23.75 6.69
CA ARG A 7 -13.13 -22.72 6.25
C ARG A 7 -12.49 -21.76 5.25
N ILE A 8 -11.23 -21.40 5.46
CA ILE A 8 -10.47 -20.54 4.53
C ILE A 8 -10.32 -21.25 3.18
N GLU A 9 -9.98 -22.55 3.16
CA GLU A 9 -9.85 -23.31 1.92
C GLU A 9 -11.20 -23.45 1.19
N ARG A 10 -12.31 -23.58 1.90
CA ARG A 10 -13.66 -23.59 1.31
C ARG A 10 -13.97 -22.22 0.67
N ALA A 11 -13.71 -21.12 1.39
CA ALA A 11 -13.89 -19.77 0.88
C ALA A 11 -13.00 -19.50 -0.35
N ARG A 12 -11.75 -20.01 -0.37
CA ARG A 12 -10.83 -19.90 -1.52
C ARG A 12 -11.35 -20.64 -2.76
N ARG A 13 -12.14 -21.69 -2.59
CA ARG A 13 -12.83 -22.41 -3.68
C ARG A 13 -14.10 -21.71 -4.14
N GLY A 14 -14.44 -20.54 -3.59
CA GLY A 14 -15.60 -19.74 -3.97
C GLY A 14 -16.88 -20.14 -3.22
N GLU A 15 -16.81 -20.95 -2.17
CA GLU A 15 -17.99 -21.23 -1.36
C GLU A 15 -18.49 -19.97 -0.65
N THR A 16 -19.80 -19.75 -0.68
CA THR A 16 -20.47 -18.63 0.00
C THR A 16 -20.92 -19.04 1.40
N ASN A 17 -21.31 -18.05 2.23
CA ASN A 17 -21.79 -18.29 3.60
C ASN A 17 -20.80 -19.02 4.52
N ILE A 18 -19.49 -18.87 4.29
CA ILE A 18 -18.47 -19.43 5.17
C ILE A 18 -18.13 -18.41 6.29
N PHE A 19 -17.69 -17.24 5.94
CA PHE A 19 -17.41 -16.13 6.86
C PHE A 19 -18.37 -14.96 6.63
N TRP A 20 -18.76 -14.73 5.38
CA TRP A 20 -19.69 -13.71 4.91
C TRP A 20 -20.72 -14.33 3.99
N PRO A 21 -21.90 -13.71 3.87
CA PRO A 21 -22.94 -14.16 2.93
C PRO A 21 -22.47 -14.13 1.47
N THR A 22 -21.64 -13.14 1.14
CA THR A 22 -21.08 -12.96 -0.20
C THR A 22 -19.77 -13.72 -0.38
N PRO A 23 -19.39 -14.09 -1.63
CA PRO A 23 -18.09 -14.69 -1.90
C PRO A 23 -16.95 -13.74 -1.52
N ILE A 24 -15.87 -14.30 -1.01
CA ILE A 24 -14.62 -13.60 -0.80
C ILE A 24 -13.89 -13.53 -2.13
N LYS A 25 -13.67 -12.32 -2.63
CA LYS A 25 -13.01 -12.06 -3.92
C LYS A 25 -11.49 -11.98 -3.82
N TRP A 26 -10.96 -11.59 -2.65
CA TRP A 26 -9.53 -11.36 -2.47
C TRP A 26 -9.00 -12.14 -1.27
N PHE A 27 -7.77 -12.63 -1.41
CA PHE A 27 -7.02 -13.25 -0.31
C PHE A 27 -5.63 -12.60 -0.22
N ALA A 28 -5.38 -11.94 0.90
CA ALA A 28 -4.07 -11.40 1.20
C ALA A 28 -3.12 -12.53 1.62
N LYS A 29 -1.98 -12.63 0.93
CA LYS A 29 -0.95 -13.61 1.24
C LYS A 29 0.03 -13.01 2.24
N SER A 30 0.09 -13.56 3.44
CA SER A 30 1.09 -13.15 4.43
C SER A 30 2.49 -13.61 4.02
N SER A 31 3.51 -12.78 4.29
CA SER A 31 4.89 -13.24 4.28
C SER A 31 5.05 -14.28 5.39
N GLY A 32 5.25 -15.55 5.03
CA GLY A 32 5.55 -16.58 6.03
C GLY A 32 6.88 -16.26 6.72
N THR A 33 6.90 -16.33 8.04
CA THR A 33 8.16 -16.42 8.78
C THR A 33 8.87 -17.71 8.41
N THR A 34 10.18 -17.77 8.50
CA THR A 34 11.20 -18.66 7.93
C THR A 34 10.89 -20.18 7.82
N ASN A 35 9.82 -20.70 8.41
CA ASN A 35 9.41 -22.11 8.34
C ASN A 35 7.87 -22.34 8.21
N ALA A 36 7.07 -21.29 8.08
CA ALA A 36 5.62 -21.44 7.98
C ALA A 36 5.17 -21.24 6.52
N LYS A 37 4.27 -22.09 6.06
CA LYS A 37 3.55 -21.90 4.78
C LYS A 37 2.86 -20.52 4.80
N SER A 38 2.92 -19.79 3.71
CA SER A 38 2.19 -18.52 3.56
C SER A 38 0.71 -18.72 3.94
N LYS A 39 0.18 -17.82 4.76
CA LYS A 39 -1.23 -17.83 5.16
C LYS A 39 -2.02 -16.97 4.18
N PHE A 40 -3.25 -17.39 3.89
CA PHE A 40 -4.18 -16.64 3.07
C PHE A 40 -5.26 -16.03 3.96
N ILE A 41 -5.31 -14.72 4.02
CA ILE A 41 -6.25 -13.95 4.83
C ILE A 41 -7.40 -13.49 3.93
N PRO A 42 -8.65 -13.89 4.19
CA PRO A 42 -9.80 -13.43 3.42
C PRO A 42 -9.95 -11.90 3.53
N VAL A 43 -10.19 -11.25 2.40
CA VAL A 43 -10.46 -9.81 2.34
C VAL A 43 -11.83 -9.62 1.70
N SER A 44 -12.79 -9.13 2.47
CA SER A 44 -14.14 -8.80 1.97
C SER A 44 -14.21 -7.37 1.46
N SER A 45 -15.23 -7.05 0.67
CA SER A 45 -15.54 -5.67 0.29
C SER A 45 -15.75 -4.78 1.52
N ASP A 46 -16.42 -5.30 2.54
CA ASP A 46 -16.66 -4.59 3.80
C ASP A 46 -15.35 -4.30 4.53
N SER A 47 -14.39 -5.24 4.53
CA SER A 47 -13.09 -4.99 5.15
C SER A 47 -12.25 -3.96 4.37
N LEU A 48 -12.37 -3.91 3.05
CA LEU A 48 -11.74 -2.85 2.27
C LEU A 48 -12.33 -1.48 2.64
N GLU A 49 -13.65 -1.35 2.64
CA GLU A 49 -14.33 -0.07 2.83
C GLU A 49 -14.32 0.39 4.29
N TYR A 50 -14.82 -0.46 5.21
CA TYR A 50 -15.07 -0.05 6.60
C TYR A 50 -13.90 -0.30 7.55
N CYS A 51 -12.85 -0.98 7.11
CA CYS A 51 -11.64 -1.17 7.89
C CYS A 51 -10.45 -0.43 7.24
N HIS A 52 -9.99 -0.87 6.07
CA HIS A 52 -8.75 -0.33 5.49
C HIS A 52 -8.88 1.11 5.00
N TYR A 53 -9.89 1.41 4.18
CA TYR A 53 -10.07 2.77 3.65
C TYR A 53 -10.62 3.73 4.71
N ALA A 54 -11.51 3.27 5.60
CA ALA A 54 -11.98 4.07 6.72
C ALA A 54 -10.83 4.44 7.66
N ALA A 55 -9.99 3.48 8.06
CA ALA A 55 -8.82 3.75 8.91
C ALA A 55 -7.83 4.71 8.26
N SER A 56 -7.61 4.60 6.94
CA SER A 56 -6.76 5.54 6.20
C SER A 56 -7.35 6.95 6.19
N LYS A 57 -8.67 7.07 6.01
CA LYS A 57 -9.38 8.35 6.09
C LYS A 57 -9.28 8.96 7.49
N ASP A 58 -9.49 8.15 8.53
CA ASP A 58 -9.41 8.62 9.92
C ASP A 58 -8.01 9.12 10.25
N LEU A 59 -6.96 8.41 9.80
CA LEU A 59 -5.57 8.84 9.94
C LEU A 59 -5.34 10.23 9.31
N LEU A 60 -5.82 10.46 8.09
CA LEU A 60 -5.72 11.76 7.42
C LEU A 60 -6.50 12.85 8.16
N CYS A 61 -7.71 12.54 8.63
CA CYS A 61 -8.51 13.47 9.43
C CYS A 61 -7.82 13.85 10.74
N MET A 62 -7.20 12.89 11.42
CA MET A 62 -6.44 13.14 12.64
C MET A 62 -5.21 14.02 12.38
N TYR A 63 -4.50 13.76 11.29
CA TYR A 63 -3.35 14.59 10.90
C TYR A 63 -3.77 16.04 10.65
N LEU A 64 -4.82 16.26 9.83
CA LEU A 64 -5.31 17.59 9.50
C LEU A 64 -5.89 18.33 10.71
N ASN A 65 -6.57 17.61 11.61
CA ASN A 65 -7.09 18.22 12.85
C ASN A 65 -5.97 18.73 13.77
N ASN A 66 -4.83 18.03 13.79
CA ASN A 66 -3.67 18.43 14.57
C ASN A 66 -2.75 19.43 13.85
N ASN A 67 -2.90 19.58 12.55
CA ASN A 67 -2.11 20.48 11.68
C ASN A 67 -3.03 21.29 10.78
N PRO A 68 -3.72 22.35 11.29
CA PRO A 68 -4.74 23.09 10.52
C PRO A 68 -4.18 23.79 9.27
N ASP A 69 -2.89 24.12 9.27
CA ASP A 69 -2.22 24.80 8.16
C ASP A 69 -1.61 23.81 7.14
N ALA A 70 -1.84 22.52 7.29
CA ALA A 70 -1.31 21.50 6.39
C ALA A 70 -1.86 21.64 4.96
N ASN A 71 -0.96 21.48 4.00
CA ASN A 71 -1.27 21.55 2.57
C ASN A 71 -1.27 20.19 1.89
N LEU A 72 -1.56 19.13 2.65
CA LEU A 72 -1.48 17.73 2.25
C LEU A 72 -2.12 17.44 0.88
N PHE A 73 -3.29 18.04 0.61
CA PHE A 73 -4.05 17.82 -0.62
C PHE A 73 -3.69 18.76 -1.79
N LEU A 74 -2.70 19.64 -1.61
CA LEU A 74 -2.18 20.47 -2.71
C LEU A 74 -1.17 19.72 -3.59
N GLY A 75 -0.80 18.51 -3.21
CA GLY A 75 0.09 17.64 -3.96
C GLY A 75 -0.33 16.18 -3.90
N LYS A 76 0.60 15.30 -4.24
CA LYS A 76 0.38 13.86 -4.29
C LYS A 76 1.00 13.13 -3.10
N SER A 77 0.41 12.00 -2.75
CA SER A 77 0.96 11.05 -1.78
C SER A 77 1.83 10.03 -2.50
N LEU A 78 3.13 10.01 -2.22
CA LEU A 78 4.03 8.96 -2.71
C LEU A 78 3.81 7.69 -1.91
N ARG A 79 3.30 6.66 -2.58
CA ARG A 79 2.96 5.38 -1.97
C ARG A 79 3.93 4.29 -2.43
N LEU A 80 4.48 3.56 -1.48
CA LEU A 80 5.29 2.38 -1.76
C LEU A 80 4.59 1.14 -1.21
N GLY A 81 3.96 0.38 -2.12
CA GLY A 81 3.33 -0.90 -1.84
C GLY A 81 4.23 -2.10 -2.14
N GLY A 82 3.75 -3.29 -1.79
CA GLY A 82 4.46 -4.54 -2.07
C GLY A 82 4.75 -4.75 -3.57
N SER A 83 5.79 -5.56 -3.86
CA SER A 83 6.28 -5.82 -5.22
C SER A 83 5.66 -7.05 -5.89
N LYS A 84 4.74 -7.75 -5.21
CA LYS A 84 4.16 -8.99 -5.73
C LYS A 84 2.94 -8.70 -6.60
N LYS A 85 2.99 -9.25 -7.82
CA LYS A 85 1.86 -9.17 -8.75
C LYS A 85 0.65 -9.91 -8.18
N LEU A 86 -0.53 -9.31 -8.32
CA LEU A 86 -1.80 -9.99 -8.12
C LEU A 86 -1.94 -11.12 -9.13
N TYR A 87 -2.46 -12.27 -8.72
CA TYR A 87 -2.82 -13.37 -9.60
C TYR A 87 -4.24 -13.84 -9.33
N THR A 88 -4.90 -14.36 -10.36
CA THR A 88 -6.27 -14.83 -10.27
C THR A 88 -6.33 -16.34 -10.46
N GLU A 89 -7.02 -17.03 -9.56
CA GLU A 89 -7.32 -18.46 -9.64
C GLU A 89 -8.80 -18.67 -9.32
N ASN A 90 -9.51 -19.35 -10.22
CA ASN A 90 -10.97 -19.64 -10.07
C ASN A 90 -11.83 -18.40 -9.76
N GLY A 91 -11.50 -17.24 -10.33
CA GLY A 91 -12.23 -15.99 -10.11
C GLY A 91 -11.89 -15.27 -8.80
N THR A 92 -10.95 -15.81 -8.02
CA THR A 92 -10.46 -15.22 -6.78
C THR A 92 -9.08 -14.62 -6.99
N VAL A 93 -8.84 -13.43 -6.45
CA VAL A 93 -7.59 -12.68 -6.58
C VAL A 93 -6.72 -12.89 -5.34
N PHE A 94 -5.45 -13.15 -5.55
CA PHE A 94 -4.45 -13.39 -4.51
C PHE A 94 -3.27 -12.44 -4.66
N GLY A 95 -2.73 -11.96 -3.56
CA GLY A 95 -1.54 -11.12 -3.56
C GLY A 95 -1.25 -10.49 -2.21
N ASP A 96 -0.31 -9.57 -2.19
CA ASP A 96 -0.05 -8.80 -0.98
C ASP A 96 -1.22 -7.87 -0.68
N LEU A 97 -1.53 -7.64 0.61
CA LEU A 97 -2.65 -6.77 1.00
C LEU A 97 -2.51 -5.37 0.40
N SER A 98 -1.30 -4.80 0.39
CA SER A 98 -1.06 -3.48 -0.21
C SER A 98 -1.38 -3.44 -1.71
N ALA A 99 -1.08 -4.52 -2.45
CA ALA A 99 -1.43 -4.62 -3.85
C ALA A 99 -2.96 -4.71 -4.06
N ILE A 100 -3.66 -5.47 -3.21
CA ILE A 100 -5.13 -5.55 -3.23
C ILE A 100 -5.75 -4.17 -2.95
N LEU A 101 -5.22 -3.44 -1.95
CA LEU A 101 -5.70 -2.08 -1.62
C LEU A 101 -5.47 -1.09 -2.76
N ILE A 102 -4.32 -1.14 -3.42
CA ILE A 102 -4.00 -0.27 -4.56
C ILE A 102 -4.91 -0.59 -5.75
N ASP A 103 -5.09 -1.87 -6.09
CA ASP A 103 -5.91 -2.33 -7.21
C ASP A 103 -7.41 -1.98 -7.07
N ASN A 104 -7.88 -1.86 -5.83
CA ASN A 104 -9.28 -1.54 -5.54
C ASN A 104 -9.48 -0.08 -5.04
N MET A 105 -8.49 0.77 -5.18
CA MET A 105 -8.55 2.13 -4.68
C MET A 105 -9.58 2.97 -5.45
N PRO A 106 -10.34 3.83 -4.75
CA PRO A 106 -11.21 4.80 -5.42
C PRO A 106 -10.40 5.72 -6.33
N PHE A 107 -10.98 6.07 -7.51
CA PHE A 107 -10.27 6.83 -8.54
C PHE A 107 -9.73 8.19 -8.04
N TRP A 108 -10.44 8.85 -7.13
CA TRP A 108 -10.00 10.13 -6.56
C TRP A 108 -8.75 9.98 -5.67
N ALA A 109 -8.60 8.84 -4.97
CA ALA A 109 -7.40 8.54 -4.19
C ALA A 109 -6.23 8.12 -5.10
N GLU A 110 -6.51 7.47 -6.22
CA GLU A 110 -5.52 7.20 -7.26
C GLU A 110 -4.99 8.51 -7.86
N TYR A 111 -5.89 9.43 -8.24
CA TYR A 111 -5.52 10.73 -8.81
C TYR A 111 -4.61 11.55 -7.89
N SER A 112 -4.85 11.50 -6.57
CA SER A 112 -4.06 12.20 -5.55
C SER A 112 -2.81 11.44 -5.09
N SER A 113 -2.39 10.42 -5.84
CA SER A 113 -1.27 9.55 -5.46
C SER A 113 -0.25 9.42 -6.58
N THR A 114 0.96 9.03 -6.19
CA THR A 114 2.07 8.69 -7.09
C THR A 114 2.85 7.51 -6.49
N PRO A 115 3.48 6.64 -7.28
CA PRO A 115 3.35 6.55 -8.74
C PRO A 115 1.96 6.05 -9.17
N SER A 116 1.76 5.94 -10.49
CA SER A 116 0.57 5.33 -11.09
C SER A 116 0.33 3.90 -10.57
N ASN A 117 -0.91 3.42 -10.67
CA ASN A 117 -1.22 2.04 -10.27
C ASN A 117 -0.45 1.02 -11.12
N GLU A 118 -0.21 1.31 -12.40
CA GLU A 118 0.59 0.46 -13.28
C GLU A 118 2.00 0.24 -12.74
N VAL A 119 2.69 1.30 -12.37
CA VAL A 119 4.03 1.24 -11.75
C VAL A 119 3.98 0.63 -10.36
N SER A 120 2.99 1.02 -9.54
CA SER A 120 2.82 0.50 -8.18
C SER A 120 2.66 -1.02 -8.13
N LEU A 121 2.07 -1.63 -9.17
CA LEU A 121 1.78 -3.06 -9.25
C LEU A 121 2.83 -3.86 -10.04
N MET A 122 3.92 -3.24 -10.50
CA MET A 122 5.02 -3.94 -11.17
C MET A 122 5.59 -5.05 -10.28
N ALA A 123 5.90 -6.19 -10.92
CA ALA A 123 6.44 -7.37 -10.24
C ALA A 123 7.95 -7.32 -10.05
N ASP A 124 8.68 -6.79 -11.04
CA ASP A 124 10.13 -6.64 -10.98
C ASP A 124 10.49 -5.46 -10.07
N TRP A 125 11.24 -5.76 -9.02
CA TRP A 125 11.55 -4.76 -7.99
C TRP A 125 12.50 -3.66 -8.49
N GLU A 126 13.52 -4.00 -9.23
CA GLU A 126 14.53 -3.04 -9.71
C GLU A 126 13.92 -2.09 -10.74
N VAL A 127 13.20 -2.67 -11.72
CA VAL A 127 12.47 -1.90 -12.75
C VAL A 127 11.40 -1.01 -12.11
N LYS A 128 10.66 -1.55 -11.14
CA LYS A 128 9.66 -0.79 -10.39
C LYS A 128 10.26 0.40 -9.66
N MET A 129 11.37 0.19 -8.94
CA MET A 129 12.01 1.26 -8.18
C MET A 129 12.46 2.40 -9.08
N GLN A 130 13.04 2.09 -10.24
CA GLN A 130 13.44 3.11 -11.22
C GLN A 130 12.21 3.84 -11.79
N ALA A 131 11.17 3.10 -12.17
CA ALA A 131 9.94 3.70 -12.69
C ALA A 131 9.24 4.61 -11.66
N ILE A 132 9.26 4.24 -10.38
CA ILE A 132 8.76 5.11 -9.29
C ILE A 132 9.57 6.40 -9.24
N VAL A 133 10.90 6.32 -9.27
CA VAL A 133 11.75 7.52 -9.26
C VAL A 133 11.41 8.42 -10.43
N ASP A 134 11.38 7.86 -11.65
CA ASP A 134 11.13 8.63 -12.89
C ASP A 134 9.77 9.34 -12.89
N GLU A 135 8.72 8.70 -12.37
CA GLU A 135 7.40 9.33 -12.24
C GLU A 135 7.35 10.40 -11.15
N THR A 136 7.99 10.15 -10.00
CA THR A 136 7.73 10.94 -8.79
C THR A 136 8.59 12.18 -8.66
N ILE A 137 9.79 12.21 -9.25
CA ILE A 137 10.69 13.37 -9.18
C ILE A 137 10.11 14.64 -9.81
N GLN A 138 9.16 14.50 -10.71
CA GLN A 138 8.49 15.63 -11.40
C GLN A 138 7.18 16.05 -10.72
N GLU A 139 6.75 15.31 -9.70
CA GLU A 139 5.47 15.54 -9.01
C GLU A 139 5.65 16.46 -7.79
N ASN A 140 4.58 17.15 -7.44
CA ASN A 140 4.52 17.85 -6.15
C ASN A 140 4.14 16.84 -5.05
N VAL A 141 5.13 16.20 -4.44
CA VAL A 141 4.88 15.24 -3.36
C VAL A 141 4.76 15.96 -2.04
N THR A 142 3.61 15.78 -1.37
CA THR A 142 3.31 16.37 -0.04
C THR A 142 3.34 15.35 1.09
N SER A 143 3.20 14.07 0.76
CA SER A 143 3.28 13.01 1.77
C SER A 143 3.90 11.73 1.25
N LEU A 144 4.46 10.95 2.16
CA LEU A 144 4.99 9.61 1.92
C LEU A 144 4.13 8.58 2.65
N ALA A 145 3.95 7.40 2.06
CA ALA A 145 3.25 6.28 2.71
C ALA A 145 3.90 4.94 2.35
N GLY A 146 4.29 4.17 3.37
CA GLY A 146 4.90 2.86 3.16
C GLY A 146 5.72 2.35 4.34
N VAL A 147 6.32 1.17 4.15
CA VAL A 147 7.21 0.56 5.15
C VAL A 147 8.57 1.27 5.14
N PRO A 148 9.11 1.71 6.29
CA PRO A 148 10.32 2.53 6.38
C PRO A 148 11.54 1.96 5.67
N SER A 149 11.82 0.66 5.81
CA SER A 149 12.99 0.03 5.21
C SER A 149 13.01 0.13 3.68
N TRP A 150 11.87 -0.09 3.03
CA TRP A 150 11.74 0.02 1.57
C TRP A 150 11.67 1.48 1.11
N MET A 151 11.00 2.32 1.89
CA MET A 151 10.93 3.75 1.62
C MET A 151 12.33 4.37 1.65
N LEU A 152 13.18 3.99 2.61
CA LEU A 152 14.55 4.50 2.68
C LEU A 152 15.35 4.17 1.42
N VAL A 153 15.21 2.96 0.87
CA VAL A 153 15.86 2.57 -0.40
C VAL A 153 15.38 3.47 -1.54
N LEU A 154 14.07 3.68 -1.65
CA LEU A 154 13.48 4.55 -2.67
C LEU A 154 13.99 6.00 -2.56
N LEU A 155 13.99 6.56 -1.36
CA LEU A 155 14.41 7.94 -1.13
C LEU A 155 15.89 8.16 -1.43
N ASN A 156 16.75 7.19 -1.14
CA ASN A 156 18.16 7.23 -1.54
C ASN A 156 18.28 7.24 -3.08
N ASN A 157 17.55 6.39 -3.80
CA ASN A 157 17.56 6.39 -5.26
C ASN A 157 17.06 7.73 -5.85
N VAL A 158 16.07 8.36 -5.22
CA VAL A 158 15.59 9.70 -5.60
C VAL A 158 16.70 10.74 -5.44
N LEU A 159 17.40 10.75 -4.31
CA LEU A 159 18.49 11.69 -4.06
C LEU A 159 19.67 11.45 -5.02
N GLU A 160 20.05 10.20 -5.25
CA GLU A 160 21.11 9.85 -6.20
C GLU A 160 20.76 10.26 -7.64
N THR A 161 19.53 9.98 -8.08
CA THR A 161 19.07 10.34 -9.44
C THR A 161 18.97 11.84 -9.64
N THR A 162 18.53 12.58 -8.63
CA THR A 162 18.35 14.04 -8.73
C THR A 162 19.62 14.82 -8.42
N GLY A 163 20.63 14.20 -7.78
CA GLY A 163 21.83 14.87 -7.30
C GLY A 163 21.57 15.89 -6.18
N LYS A 164 20.40 15.80 -5.51
CA LYS A 164 20.01 16.71 -4.43
C LYS A 164 20.55 16.26 -3.07
N GLY A 165 20.77 17.23 -2.18
CA GLY A 165 21.32 16.97 -0.85
C GLY A 165 20.28 16.47 0.17
N ASN A 166 19.02 16.78 -0.06
CA ASN A 166 17.92 16.37 0.83
C ASN A 166 16.59 16.34 0.09
N LEU A 167 15.56 15.74 0.73
CA LEU A 167 14.24 15.55 0.13
C LEU A 167 13.48 16.86 -0.11
N PHE A 168 13.70 17.90 0.70
CA PHE A 168 13.03 19.19 0.52
C PHE A 168 13.56 19.96 -0.70
N GLU A 169 14.75 19.62 -1.21
CA GLU A 169 15.23 20.14 -2.50
C GLU A 169 14.58 19.42 -3.69
N VAL A 170 14.06 18.21 -3.50
CA VAL A 170 13.29 17.47 -4.50
C VAL A 170 11.82 17.85 -4.41
N TRP A 171 11.26 17.77 -3.21
CA TRP A 171 9.84 18.03 -2.92
C TRP A 171 9.69 19.10 -1.82
N PRO A 172 9.69 20.38 -2.20
CA PRO A 172 9.66 21.47 -1.23
C PRO A 172 8.43 21.51 -0.32
N ASN A 173 7.35 20.88 -0.75
CA ASN A 173 6.07 20.82 -0.02
C ASN A 173 5.86 19.51 0.73
N LEU A 174 6.91 18.68 0.90
CA LEU A 174 6.81 17.43 1.66
C LEU A 174 6.57 17.74 3.15
N GLU A 175 5.46 17.22 3.71
CA GLU A 175 5.02 17.56 5.07
C GLU A 175 5.08 16.37 6.03
N VAL A 176 4.69 15.16 5.57
CA VAL A 176 4.43 14.04 6.47
C VAL A 176 4.79 12.68 5.87
N TYR A 177 5.20 11.76 6.73
CA TYR A 177 5.38 10.36 6.39
C TYR A 177 4.47 9.47 7.23
N PHE A 178 3.53 8.78 6.56
CA PHE A 178 2.67 7.76 7.15
C PHE A 178 3.33 6.39 7.02
N HIS A 179 3.71 5.80 8.13
CA HIS A 179 4.42 4.52 8.12
C HIS A 179 3.80 3.50 9.06
N GLY A 180 4.17 2.23 8.87
CA GLY A 180 3.78 1.11 9.71
C GLY A 180 4.73 -0.07 9.54
N GLY A 181 4.46 -1.16 10.25
CA GLY A 181 5.21 -2.41 10.12
C GLY A 181 6.53 -2.48 10.90
N VAL A 182 6.99 -1.39 11.48
CA VAL A 182 8.18 -1.35 12.35
C VAL A 182 7.93 -0.43 13.54
N ASN A 183 8.57 -0.72 14.66
CA ASN A 183 8.70 0.23 15.75
C ASN A 183 9.71 1.29 15.33
N PHE A 184 9.31 2.53 15.44
CA PHE A 184 10.18 3.66 15.16
C PHE A 184 10.64 4.25 16.50
N ASP A 185 11.94 4.14 16.77
CA ASP A 185 12.57 4.81 17.89
C ASP A 185 13.20 6.11 17.35
N PRO A 186 12.71 7.29 17.74
CA PRO A 186 13.20 8.56 17.23
C PRO A 186 14.53 9.00 17.87
N TYR A 187 15.13 8.19 18.78
CA TYR A 187 16.36 8.51 19.47
C TYR A 187 17.46 7.48 19.27
#